data_1e4496151b0304dbee9c5e52bc2f8c5a
#
_entry.id   1e4496151b0304dbee9c5e52bc2f8c5a
#
_cell.length_a   1.000
_cell.length_b   1.000
_cell.length_c   1.000
_cell.angle_alpha   90.00
_cell.angle_beta   90.00
_cell.angle_gamma   90.00
#
_symmetry.space_group_name_H-M   'P 1'
#
loop_
_entity.id
_entity.type
_entity.pdbx_description
1 polymer ?
#
loop_
_entity_poly.entity_id
_entity_poly.type
_entity_poly.pdbx_seq_one_letter_code
_entity_poly.pdbx_strand_id
1 'polypeptide(L)' 'MNTTTAVYQIQVKTDEGSLSFLRTMPTRPKTQKGIKAHNTRLTNYAMNRYPNWKEIDVKLLP' A
#
# COMPACT_ATOMS: atom_id res chain seq x y z
N MET A 1 -2.12 24.01 9.00
CA MET A 1 -1.08 23.08 8.68
C MET A 1 -1.44 22.16 7.52
N ASN A 2 -0.57 22.05 6.60
CA ASN A 2 -0.79 21.19 5.46
C ASN A 2 -0.28 19.82 5.67
N THR A 3 -1.12 18.86 5.42
CA THR A 3 -0.71 17.48 5.45
C THR A 3 -0.66 16.98 4.02
N THR A 4 0.55 16.82 3.51
CA THR A 4 0.72 16.33 2.16
C THR A 4 0.98 14.83 2.11
N THR A 5 1.13 14.22 3.28
CA THR A 5 1.38 12.79 3.35
C THR A 5 0.09 12.00 3.14
N ALA A 6 0.24 10.77 2.71
CA ALA A 6 -0.86 9.84 2.54
C ALA A 6 -0.54 8.55 3.28
N VAL A 7 -1.55 7.97 3.91
CA VAL A 7 -1.40 6.70 4.61
C VAL A 7 -2.16 5.64 3.83
N TYR A 8 -1.48 4.55 3.54
CA TYR A 8 -2.09 3.42 2.84
C TYR A 8 -2.13 2.21 3.75
N GLN A 9 -3.19 1.45 3.65
CA GLN A 9 -3.32 0.17 4.32
C GLN A 9 -3.01 -0.91 3.31
N ILE A 10 -2.04 -1.77 3.64
CA ILE A 10 -1.65 -2.88 2.79
C ILE A 10 -2.07 -4.16 3.47
N GLN A 11 -2.83 -4.98 2.77
CA GLN A 11 -3.27 -6.27 3.28
C GLN A 11 -2.64 -7.35 2.43
N VAL A 12 -1.99 -8.32 3.08
CA VAL A 12 -1.30 -9.40 2.41
C VAL A 12 -1.89 -10.73 2.87
N LYS A 13 -2.29 -11.55 1.93
CA LYS A 13 -2.75 -12.91 2.21
C LYS A 13 -1.65 -13.88 1.80
N THR A 14 -1.32 -14.80 2.70
CA THR A 14 -0.31 -15.83 2.46
C THR A 14 -0.92 -17.18 2.77
N ASP A 15 -0.14 -18.24 2.55
CA ASP A 15 -0.54 -19.60 2.91
C ASP A 15 -0.83 -19.76 4.40
N GLU A 16 -0.21 -18.93 5.22
CA GLU A 16 -0.31 -19.05 6.67
C GLU A 16 -1.36 -18.14 7.28
N GLY A 17 -2.06 -17.37 6.48
CA GLY A 17 -3.08 -16.45 6.95
C GLY A 17 -2.93 -15.09 6.30
N SER A 18 -3.49 -14.07 6.93
CA SER A 18 -3.41 -12.71 6.38
C SER A 18 -2.86 -11.75 7.43
N LEU A 19 -2.25 -10.67 6.95
CA LEU A 19 -1.75 -9.63 7.79
C LEU A 19 -2.00 -8.29 7.13
N SER A 20 -1.96 -7.23 7.91
CA SER A 20 -2.10 -5.89 7.34
C SER A 20 -1.17 -4.94 8.09
N PHE A 21 -0.76 -3.89 7.39
CA PHE A 21 0.11 -2.87 7.98
C PHE A 21 -0.12 -1.56 7.25
N LEU A 22 0.39 -0.47 7.84
CA LEU A 22 0.23 0.85 7.27
C LEU A 22 1.57 1.36 6.77
N ARG A 23 1.52 2.10 5.67
CA ARG A 23 2.70 2.77 5.12
C ARG A 23 2.33 4.20 4.80
N THR A 24 3.23 5.11 5.13
CA THR A 24 3.05 6.52 4.86
C THR A 24 3.88 6.92 3.67
N MET A 25 3.23 7.55 2.68
CA MET A 25 3.91 8.10 1.53
C MET A 25 4.14 9.59 1.74
N PRO A 26 5.25 10.14 1.24
CA PRO A 26 5.60 11.54 1.52
C PRO A 26 4.67 12.56 0.86
N THR A 27 3.96 12.16 -0.19
CA THR A 27 3.04 13.06 -0.87
C THR A 27 1.69 12.41 -1.04
N ARG A 28 0.63 13.23 -0.97
CA ARG A 28 -0.72 12.75 -1.19
C ARG A 28 -1.08 12.94 -2.66
N PRO A 29 -1.46 11.89 -3.38
CA PRO A 29 -1.80 12.03 -4.80
C PRO A 29 -3.11 12.76 -4.96
N LYS A 30 -3.19 13.57 -6.03
CA LYS A 30 -4.39 14.31 -6.36
C LYS A 30 -5.14 13.72 -7.54
N THR A 31 -4.56 12.72 -8.19
CA THR A 31 -5.15 12.09 -9.37
C THR A 31 -5.16 10.59 -9.23
N GLN A 32 -5.99 9.94 -10.03
CA GLN A 32 -6.03 8.47 -10.06
C GLN A 32 -4.70 7.90 -10.52
N LYS A 33 -4.04 8.60 -11.43
CA LYS A 33 -2.74 8.16 -11.91
C LYS A 33 -1.71 8.13 -10.78
N GLY A 34 -1.73 9.16 -9.92
CA GLY A 34 -0.85 9.20 -8.77
C GLY A 34 -1.16 8.11 -7.75
N ILE A 35 -2.44 7.85 -7.52
CA ILE A 35 -2.86 6.77 -6.62
C ILE A 35 -2.37 5.43 -7.16
N LYS A 36 -2.53 5.20 -8.46
CA LYS A 36 -2.06 3.95 -9.09
C LYS A 36 -0.56 3.78 -8.97
N ALA A 37 0.19 4.87 -9.13
CA ALA A 37 1.64 4.81 -9.00
C ALA A 37 2.05 4.40 -7.59
N HIS A 38 1.40 4.96 -6.57
CA HIS A 38 1.66 4.59 -5.19
C HIS A 38 1.26 3.14 -4.92
N ASN A 39 0.11 2.73 -5.45
CA ASN A 39 -0.34 1.34 -5.27
C ASN A 39 0.67 0.37 -5.84
N THR A 40 1.21 0.66 -7.02
CA THR A 40 2.21 -0.20 -7.65
C THR A 40 3.46 -0.30 -6.79
N ARG A 41 3.94 0.82 -6.28
CA ARG A 41 5.12 0.83 -5.42
C ARG A 41 4.91 0.01 -4.16
N LEU A 42 3.76 0.22 -3.51
CA LEU A 42 3.47 -0.46 -2.25
C LEU A 42 3.22 -1.95 -2.46
N THR A 43 2.58 -2.30 -3.58
CA THR A 43 2.39 -3.71 -3.94
C THR A 43 3.73 -4.38 -4.15
N ASN A 44 4.64 -3.74 -4.88
CA ASN A 44 5.97 -4.29 -5.11
C ASN A 44 6.75 -4.43 -3.80
N TYR A 45 6.63 -3.46 -2.92
CA TYR A 45 7.25 -3.53 -1.61
C TYR A 45 6.72 -4.76 -0.84
N ALA A 46 5.41 -4.95 -0.85
CA ALA A 46 4.80 -6.07 -0.13
C ALA A 46 5.21 -7.41 -0.73
N MET A 47 5.27 -7.50 -2.05
CA MET A 47 5.72 -8.71 -2.73
C MET A 47 7.14 -9.11 -2.31
N ASN A 48 8.03 -8.11 -2.23
CA ASN A 48 9.40 -8.36 -1.83
C ASN A 48 9.51 -8.73 -0.36
N ARG A 49 8.67 -8.12 0.46
CA ARG A 49 8.69 -8.36 1.90
C ARG A 49 8.10 -9.72 2.25
N TYR A 50 7.08 -10.14 1.50
CA TYR A 50 6.35 -11.39 1.74
C TYR A 50 6.32 -12.22 0.47
N PRO A 51 7.43 -12.92 0.16
CA PRO A 51 7.51 -13.65 -1.12
C PRO A 51 6.51 -14.80 -1.25
N ASN A 52 5.90 -15.23 -0.15
CA ASN A 52 4.87 -16.28 -0.18
C ASN A 52 3.45 -15.70 -0.28
N TRP A 53 3.33 -14.47 -0.75
CA TRP A 53 2.04 -13.81 -0.86
C TRP A 53 1.12 -14.54 -1.85
N LYS A 54 -0.17 -14.51 -1.54
CA LYS A 54 -1.22 -15.02 -2.42
C LYS A 54 -2.03 -13.90 -3.02
N GLU A 55 -2.30 -12.87 -2.20
CA GLU A 55 -3.09 -11.73 -2.63
C GLU A 55 -2.62 -10.51 -1.86
N ILE A 56 -2.51 -9.39 -2.56
CA ILE A 56 -2.10 -8.13 -1.94
C ILE A 56 -3.12 -7.07 -2.32
N ASP A 57 -3.59 -6.33 -1.33
CA ASP A 57 -4.55 -5.25 -1.50
C ASP A 57 -3.99 -3.99 -0.88
N VAL A 58 -4.05 -2.87 -1.60
CA VAL A 58 -3.54 -1.59 -1.13
C VAL A 58 -4.69 -0.59 -1.18
N LYS A 59 -4.92 0.10 -0.08
CA LYS A 59 -6.03 1.03 0.03
C LYS A 59 -5.55 2.36 0.61
N LEU A 60 -5.87 3.45 -0.06
CA LEU A 60 -5.59 4.79 0.45
C LEU A 60 -6.63 5.14 1.51
N LEU A 61 -6.13 5.51 2.69
CA LEU A 61 -7.00 5.89 3.79
C LEU A 61 -7.40 7.37 3.68
N PRO A 62 -8.59 7.75 4.16
CA PRO A 62 -9.03 9.14 4.11
C PRO A 62 -8.20 10.06 5.00
#